data_f397e7ca58a271b18692252f1753aac3
#
_entry.id   f397e7ca58a271b18692252f1753aac3
#
_cell.length_a   1.000
_cell.length_b   1.000
_cell.length_c   1.000
_cell.angle_alpha   90.00
_cell.angle_beta   90.00
_cell.angle_gamma   90.00
#
_symmetry.space_group_name_H-M   'P 1'
#
loop_
_entity.id
_entity.type
_entity.pdbx_description
1 polymer ?
#
loop_
_entity_poly.entity_id
_entity_poly.type
_entity_poly.pdbx_seq_one_letter_code
_entity_poly.pdbx_strand_id
1 'polypeptide(L)'
;DNGYSGRYVHVASHSYNEDGDEAYSDAAAKISQAFCSGYYPELTFNLTNESTGTSISAETIKSRIDALHKDHADVGISAATEVKDGNIYVHTEIKAAKENIYRIAVWVLEDGIESEQMGATADWQHTHNNALRAMAGESLNLRIYGMKLDRMGPGDKKSHCFVIKLEDGWDPEKCKALILVNAADQEGKYDVANCVVCPAGESVTYDYN
;
A
#
# COMPACT_ATOMS: atom_id res chain seq x y z
N ASP A 1 0.69 -9.01 -19.37
CA ASP A 1 0.35 -7.60 -19.13
C ASP A 1 -0.86 -7.25 -20.01
N ASN A 2 -2.04 -7.15 -19.39
CA ASN A 2 -3.30 -6.89 -20.09
C ASN A 2 -3.59 -5.36 -20.23
N GLY A 3 -2.56 -4.50 -20.27
CA GLY A 3 -2.68 -3.05 -20.37
C GLY A 3 -3.04 -2.35 -19.05
N TYR A 4 -2.88 -3.03 -17.92
CA TYR A 4 -3.16 -2.48 -16.57
C TYR A 4 -1.89 -2.25 -15.73
N SER A 5 -0.70 -2.55 -16.27
CA SER A 5 0.57 -2.26 -15.62
C SER A 5 0.73 -0.77 -15.33
N GLY A 6 1.16 -0.42 -14.13
CA GLY A 6 1.31 0.96 -13.70
C GLY A 6 0.02 1.69 -13.31
N ARG A 7 -1.16 1.06 -13.49
CA ARG A 7 -2.46 1.67 -13.17
C ARG A 7 -2.97 1.34 -11.77
N TYR A 8 -2.38 0.38 -11.10
CA TYR A 8 -2.73 -0.01 -9.74
C TYR A 8 -1.54 -0.68 -9.04
N VAL A 9 -1.56 -0.69 -7.74
CA VAL A 9 -0.67 -1.47 -6.90
C VAL A 9 -1.50 -2.52 -6.16
N HIS A 10 -1.15 -3.79 -6.39
CA HIS A 10 -1.71 -4.91 -5.63
C HIS A 10 -0.97 -5.03 -4.30
N VAL A 11 -1.71 -5.24 -3.22
CA VAL A 11 -1.18 -5.54 -1.89
C VAL A 11 -1.82 -6.84 -1.40
N ALA A 12 -1.00 -7.83 -1.07
CA ALA A 12 -1.45 -9.07 -0.44
C ALA A 12 -1.48 -8.89 1.08
N SER A 13 -2.66 -9.07 1.66
CA SER A 13 -2.89 -8.92 3.11
C SER A 13 -3.09 -10.29 3.74
N HIS A 14 -2.01 -10.90 4.23
CA HIS A 14 -2.02 -12.16 4.96
C HIS A 14 -2.37 -11.89 6.42
N SER A 15 -3.63 -12.04 6.77
CA SER A 15 -4.19 -11.60 8.05
C SER A 15 -4.49 -12.73 9.03
N TYR A 16 -4.21 -13.97 8.63
CA TYR A 16 -4.55 -15.16 9.41
C TYR A 16 -3.33 -16.02 9.65
N ASN A 17 -3.02 -16.33 10.90
CA ASN A 17 -1.75 -16.96 11.31
C ASN A 17 -1.96 -18.30 12.05
N GLU A 18 -3.03 -19.04 11.78
CA GLU A 18 -3.24 -20.31 12.48
C GLU A 18 -2.29 -21.43 12.04
N ASP A 19 -1.81 -21.39 10.81
CA ASP A 19 -0.97 -22.44 10.22
C ASP A 19 0.49 -22.04 10.00
N GLY A 20 0.95 -20.93 10.61
CA GLY A 20 2.34 -20.48 10.46
C GLY A 20 2.63 -19.86 9.10
N ASP A 21 1.71 -19.06 8.56
CA ASP A 21 1.92 -18.32 7.31
C ASP A 21 3.04 -17.28 7.48
N GLU A 22 4.18 -17.52 6.83
CA GLU A 22 5.35 -16.63 6.87
C GLU A 22 5.08 -15.25 6.26
N ALA A 23 4.05 -15.13 5.42
CA ALA A 23 3.62 -13.85 4.85
C ALA A 23 2.69 -13.05 5.78
N TYR A 24 2.24 -13.63 6.90
CA TYR A 24 1.42 -12.95 7.89
C TYR A 24 2.12 -11.72 8.46
N SER A 25 1.33 -10.68 8.76
CA SER A 25 1.77 -9.55 9.58
C SER A 25 0.60 -8.92 10.36
N ASP A 26 0.92 -8.32 11.50
CA ASP A 26 -0.06 -7.53 12.26
C ASP A 26 -0.60 -6.34 11.46
N ALA A 27 0.22 -5.78 10.57
CA ALA A 27 -0.19 -4.72 9.65
C ALA A 27 -1.28 -5.22 8.69
N ALA A 28 -1.10 -6.41 8.11
CA ALA A 28 -2.09 -7.05 7.25
C ALA A 28 -3.38 -7.37 8.01
N ALA A 29 -3.28 -7.88 9.23
CA ALA A 29 -4.44 -8.14 10.07
C ALA A 29 -5.27 -6.87 10.35
N LYS A 30 -4.61 -5.73 10.60
CA LYS A 30 -5.29 -4.43 10.81
C LYS A 30 -6.00 -3.93 9.55
N ILE A 31 -5.40 -4.08 8.36
CA ILE A 31 -6.03 -3.72 7.09
C ILE A 31 -7.28 -4.59 6.87
N SER A 32 -7.14 -5.90 7.05
CA SER A 32 -8.28 -6.82 6.92
C SER A 32 -9.40 -6.49 7.90
N GLN A 33 -9.08 -6.22 9.16
CA GLN A 33 -10.08 -5.83 10.15
C GLN A 33 -10.81 -4.52 9.79
N ALA A 34 -10.12 -3.60 9.12
CA ALA A 34 -10.69 -2.30 8.79
C ALA A 34 -11.58 -2.34 7.54
N PHE A 35 -11.28 -3.19 6.56
CA PHE A 35 -11.88 -3.12 5.23
C PHE A 35 -12.53 -4.41 4.76
N CYS A 36 -12.25 -5.56 5.39
CA CYS A 36 -12.81 -6.84 4.98
C CYS A 36 -14.00 -7.25 5.84
N SER A 37 -14.89 -8.04 5.26
CA SER A 37 -16.09 -8.56 5.93
C SER A 37 -15.81 -9.76 6.86
N GLY A 38 -14.58 -10.32 6.78
CA GLY A 38 -14.17 -11.53 7.51
C GLY A 38 -14.36 -12.83 6.74
N TYR A 39 -14.74 -12.76 5.47
CA TYR A 39 -14.78 -13.91 4.56
C TYR A 39 -13.64 -13.79 3.55
N TYR A 40 -12.88 -14.85 3.34
CA TYR A 40 -11.68 -14.86 2.49
C TYR A 40 -11.82 -15.85 1.33
N PRO A 41 -11.17 -15.60 0.17
CA PRO A 41 -10.45 -14.38 -0.21
C PRO A 41 -11.40 -13.21 -0.50
N GLU A 42 -10.95 -11.99 -0.24
CA GLU A 42 -11.72 -10.76 -0.45
C GLU A 42 -10.83 -9.66 -1.04
N LEU A 43 -11.39 -8.82 -1.92
CA LEU A 43 -10.69 -7.67 -2.49
C LEU A 43 -11.37 -6.38 -2.03
N THR A 44 -10.55 -5.39 -1.66
CA THR A 44 -10.97 -4.01 -1.45
C THR A 44 -10.19 -3.08 -2.38
N PHE A 45 -10.74 -1.91 -2.68
CA PHE A 45 -10.13 -0.94 -3.57
C PHE A 45 -9.95 0.39 -2.84
N ASN A 46 -8.82 1.06 -3.03
CA ASN A 46 -8.52 2.40 -2.52
C ASN A 46 -8.77 2.61 -1.02
N LEU A 47 -8.60 1.55 -0.20
CA LEU A 47 -8.88 1.58 1.23
C LEU A 47 -10.32 1.99 1.56
N THR A 48 -11.27 1.52 0.76
CA THR A 48 -12.70 1.73 1.00
C THR A 48 -13.34 0.46 1.54
N ASN A 49 -14.51 0.59 2.20
CA ASN A 49 -15.31 -0.55 2.68
C ASN A 49 -16.11 -1.23 1.54
N GLU A 50 -15.79 -0.93 0.30
CA GLU A 50 -16.38 -1.58 -0.85
C GLU A 50 -15.65 -2.89 -1.13
N SER A 51 -16.08 -3.95 -0.48
CA SER A 51 -15.56 -5.29 -0.69
C SER A 51 -16.33 -6.00 -1.81
N THR A 52 -15.66 -6.95 -2.44
CA THR A 52 -16.22 -7.68 -3.58
C THR A 52 -16.79 -9.04 -3.21
N GLY A 53 -16.66 -9.44 -1.95
CA GLY A 53 -16.92 -10.82 -1.53
C GLY A 53 -15.89 -11.81 -2.09
N THR A 54 -16.13 -13.09 -1.88
CA THR A 54 -15.18 -14.19 -2.18
C THR A 54 -15.14 -14.61 -3.65
N SER A 55 -15.98 -14.04 -4.50
CA SER A 55 -16.07 -14.42 -5.92
C SER A 55 -16.13 -13.19 -6.79
N ILE A 56 -15.00 -12.86 -7.42
CA ILE A 56 -14.88 -11.70 -8.30
C ILE A 56 -14.31 -12.10 -9.67
N SER A 57 -14.92 -11.62 -10.75
CA SER A 57 -14.39 -11.83 -12.09
C SER A 57 -13.28 -10.85 -12.45
N ALA A 58 -12.42 -11.25 -13.38
CA ALA A 58 -11.39 -10.36 -13.92
C ALA A 58 -11.99 -9.09 -14.57
N GLU A 59 -13.15 -9.20 -15.19
CA GLU A 59 -13.87 -8.06 -15.79
C GLU A 59 -14.32 -7.08 -14.71
N THR A 60 -14.79 -7.55 -13.58
CA THR A 60 -15.18 -6.69 -12.46
C THR A 60 -13.96 -5.95 -11.89
N ILE A 61 -12.83 -6.65 -11.72
CA ILE A 61 -11.56 -6.01 -11.27
C ILE A 61 -11.14 -4.90 -12.24
N LYS A 62 -11.10 -5.21 -13.54
CA LYS A 62 -10.74 -4.25 -14.58
C LYS A 62 -11.66 -3.02 -14.58
N SER A 63 -12.95 -3.25 -14.53
CA SER A 63 -13.95 -2.18 -14.48
C SER A 63 -13.78 -1.27 -13.26
N ARG A 64 -13.40 -1.84 -12.10
CA ARG A 64 -13.10 -1.06 -10.89
C ARG A 64 -11.83 -0.25 -11.03
N ILE A 65 -10.75 -0.84 -11.58
CA ILE A 65 -9.50 -0.12 -11.86
C ILE A 65 -9.78 1.04 -12.81
N ASP A 66 -10.51 0.81 -13.91
CA ASP A 66 -10.87 1.86 -14.88
C ASP A 66 -11.68 2.99 -14.26
N ALA A 67 -12.59 2.66 -13.35
CA ALA A 67 -13.42 3.67 -12.67
C ALA A 67 -12.63 4.52 -11.65
N LEU A 68 -11.60 3.95 -11.03
CA LEU A 68 -10.81 4.62 -10.00
C LEU A 68 -9.55 5.30 -10.54
N HIS A 69 -9.01 4.82 -11.65
CA HIS A 69 -7.84 5.40 -12.28
C HIS A 69 -8.16 6.78 -12.86
N LYS A 70 -7.28 7.73 -12.60
CA LYS A 70 -7.34 9.09 -13.15
C LYS A 70 -6.15 9.32 -14.07
N ASP A 71 -6.36 9.99 -15.20
CA ASP A 71 -5.26 10.35 -16.13
C ASP A 71 -4.24 11.28 -15.48
N HIS A 72 -4.65 12.04 -14.45
CA HIS A 72 -3.77 12.91 -13.68
C HIS A 72 -4.18 12.89 -12.21
N ALA A 73 -3.22 12.59 -11.35
CA ALA A 73 -3.42 12.62 -9.92
C ALA A 73 -3.40 14.06 -9.36
N ASP A 74 -4.21 14.31 -8.32
CA ASP A 74 -4.29 15.59 -7.63
C ASP A 74 -3.02 15.90 -6.79
N VAL A 75 -2.08 14.94 -6.70
CA VAL A 75 -0.85 15.03 -5.92
C VAL A 75 0.24 14.15 -6.52
N GLY A 76 1.46 14.69 -6.67
CA GLY A 76 2.63 13.93 -7.07
C GLY A 76 3.42 13.44 -5.87
N ILE A 77 4.06 12.28 -6.03
CA ILE A 77 4.87 11.63 -5.01
C ILE A 77 6.28 11.41 -5.57
N SER A 78 7.29 11.82 -4.80
CA SER A 78 8.70 11.47 -5.01
C SER A 78 9.20 10.75 -3.77
N ALA A 79 10.00 9.71 -3.92
CA ALA A 79 10.54 8.96 -2.80
C ALA A 79 11.95 8.45 -3.09
N ALA A 80 12.71 8.23 -2.02
CA ALA A 80 13.97 7.49 -2.03
C ALA A 80 14.03 6.61 -0.78
N THR A 81 14.56 5.41 -0.93
CA THR A 81 14.71 4.45 0.15
C THR A 81 16.17 4.13 0.40
N GLU A 82 16.54 3.93 1.67
CA GLU A 82 17.84 3.45 2.11
C GLU A 82 17.64 2.34 3.13
N VAL A 83 18.36 1.23 2.98
CA VAL A 83 18.41 0.17 4.00
C VAL A 83 19.71 0.30 4.77
N LYS A 84 19.60 0.50 6.08
CA LYS A 84 20.75 0.69 6.95
C LYS A 84 20.41 0.32 8.40
N ASP A 85 21.37 -0.32 9.08
CA ASP A 85 21.29 -0.66 10.50
C ASP A 85 19.97 -1.39 10.88
N GLY A 86 19.51 -2.32 10.01
CA GLY A 86 18.29 -3.09 10.22
C GLY A 86 17.00 -2.29 10.06
N ASN A 87 17.06 -1.13 9.39
CA ASN A 87 15.90 -0.30 9.11
C ASN A 87 15.82 0.03 7.62
N ILE A 88 14.61 0.27 7.13
CA ILE A 88 14.36 0.95 5.87
C ILE A 88 13.96 2.40 6.17
N TYR A 89 14.73 3.34 5.64
CA TYR A 89 14.45 4.78 5.67
C TYR A 89 13.74 5.13 4.37
N VAL A 90 12.59 5.78 4.46
CA VAL A 90 11.78 6.18 3.31
C VAL A 90 11.64 7.70 3.31
N HIS A 91 12.46 8.35 2.50
CA HIS A 91 12.40 9.79 2.27
C HIS A 91 11.33 10.09 1.24
N THR A 92 10.38 10.93 1.58
CA THR A 92 9.25 11.29 0.71
C THR A 92 9.17 12.79 0.51
N GLU A 93 8.80 13.22 -0.68
CA GLU A 93 8.33 14.57 -0.96
C GLU A 93 7.01 14.50 -1.72
N ILE A 94 6.00 15.19 -1.18
CA ILE A 94 4.66 15.27 -1.75
C ILE A 94 4.49 16.66 -2.34
N LYS A 95 3.97 16.77 -3.57
CA LYS A 95 3.66 18.04 -4.22
C LYS A 95 2.20 18.06 -4.65
N ALA A 96 1.41 18.94 -4.05
CA ALA A 96 0.01 19.09 -4.40
C ALA A 96 -0.17 19.73 -5.78
N ALA A 97 -1.03 19.18 -6.61
CA ALA A 97 -1.54 19.81 -7.83
C ALA A 97 -2.91 20.45 -7.58
N LYS A 98 -3.64 20.01 -6.57
CA LYS A 98 -4.95 20.53 -6.17
C LYS A 98 -5.00 20.81 -4.67
N GLU A 99 -5.81 21.81 -4.29
CA GLU A 99 -6.01 22.12 -2.86
C GLU A 99 -6.79 21.00 -2.17
N ASN A 100 -6.23 20.45 -1.10
CA ASN A 100 -6.91 19.49 -0.23
C ASN A 100 -6.23 19.34 1.14
N ILE A 101 -6.85 18.57 2.04
CA ILE A 101 -6.24 18.05 3.25
C ILE A 101 -5.72 16.66 2.92
N TYR A 102 -4.40 16.51 2.91
CA TYR A 102 -3.77 15.24 2.56
C TYR A 102 -3.30 14.48 3.80
N ARG A 103 -3.15 13.18 3.66
CA ARG A 103 -2.46 12.29 4.58
C ARG A 103 -1.48 11.44 3.80
N ILE A 104 -0.36 11.06 4.44
CA ILE A 104 0.63 10.17 3.85
C ILE A 104 0.77 8.91 4.71
N ALA A 105 0.65 7.75 4.08
CA ALA A 105 0.98 6.46 4.67
C ALA A 105 2.14 5.83 3.92
N VAL A 106 3.01 5.12 4.65
CA VAL A 106 4.10 4.35 4.06
C VAL A 106 4.00 2.92 4.59
N TRP A 107 3.95 1.97 3.68
CA TRP A 107 3.88 0.56 3.96
C TRP A 107 5.11 -0.15 3.40
N VAL A 108 5.58 -1.19 4.08
CA VAL A 108 6.61 -2.10 3.55
C VAL A 108 5.94 -3.32 3.00
N LEU A 109 6.23 -3.61 1.74
CA LEU A 109 5.83 -4.82 1.05
C LEU A 109 7.07 -5.68 0.80
N GLU A 110 6.90 -7.00 0.77
CA GLU A 110 7.95 -7.97 0.45
C GLU A 110 7.47 -8.92 -0.65
N ASP A 111 8.38 -9.28 -1.55
CA ASP A 111 8.14 -10.25 -2.63
C ASP A 111 8.82 -11.58 -2.35
N GLY A 112 8.30 -12.65 -2.97
CA GLY A 112 8.94 -13.96 -3.00
C GLY A 112 9.00 -14.66 -1.65
N ILE A 113 8.00 -14.45 -0.78
CA ILE A 113 7.89 -15.18 0.47
C ILE A 113 7.31 -16.57 0.16
N GLU A 114 8.08 -17.61 0.49
CA GLU A 114 7.61 -18.98 0.37
C GLU A 114 6.86 -19.38 1.64
N SER A 115 5.57 -19.68 1.49
CA SER A 115 4.71 -20.08 2.60
C SER A 115 3.55 -20.93 2.14
N GLU A 116 3.03 -21.75 3.02
CA GLU A 116 1.83 -22.54 2.75
C GLU A 116 0.61 -21.62 2.60
N GLN A 117 -0.22 -21.95 1.63
CA GLN A 117 -1.49 -21.27 1.39
C GLN A 117 -2.65 -22.26 1.54
N MET A 118 -3.54 -22.01 2.46
CA MET A 118 -4.74 -22.83 2.65
C MET A 118 -5.56 -22.91 1.34
N GLY A 119 -5.83 -24.10 0.88
CA GLY A 119 -6.60 -24.34 -0.35
C GLY A 119 -5.80 -24.12 -1.64
N ALA A 120 -4.47 -23.97 -1.58
CA ALA A 120 -3.63 -23.94 -2.75
C ALA A 120 -3.81 -25.21 -3.59
N THR A 121 -3.86 -25.02 -4.91
CA THR A 121 -4.01 -26.12 -5.89
C THR A 121 -2.89 -26.11 -6.94
N ALA A 122 -1.99 -25.13 -6.87
CA ALA A 122 -0.87 -24.96 -7.80
C ALA A 122 0.34 -24.38 -7.07
N ASP A 123 1.56 -24.77 -7.48
CA ASP A 123 2.82 -24.42 -6.84
C ASP A 123 3.04 -22.90 -6.73
N TRP A 124 2.63 -22.11 -7.73
CA TRP A 124 2.78 -20.66 -7.71
C TRP A 124 1.99 -19.95 -6.60
N GLN A 125 1.01 -20.63 -6.01
CA GLN A 125 0.22 -20.08 -4.89
C GLN A 125 0.97 -20.10 -3.55
N HIS A 126 2.11 -20.79 -3.48
CA HIS A 126 2.97 -20.83 -2.30
C HIS A 126 4.04 -19.72 -2.30
N THR A 127 4.18 -18.96 -3.40
CA THR A 127 5.08 -17.79 -3.49
C THR A 127 4.27 -16.51 -3.40
N HIS A 128 4.41 -15.79 -2.31
CA HIS A 128 3.65 -14.57 -2.03
C HIS A 128 4.45 -13.32 -2.42
N ASN A 129 3.83 -12.47 -3.23
CA ASN A 129 4.41 -11.21 -3.68
C ASN A 129 3.54 -10.04 -3.22
N ASN A 130 4.16 -8.86 -3.03
CA ASN A 130 3.52 -7.68 -2.48
C ASN A 130 2.86 -7.92 -1.10
N ALA A 131 3.40 -8.84 -0.31
CA ALA A 131 2.89 -9.13 1.03
C ALA A 131 3.12 -7.93 1.94
N LEU A 132 2.07 -7.44 2.58
CA LEU A 132 2.16 -6.33 3.53
C LEU A 132 2.85 -6.78 4.82
N ARG A 133 4.05 -6.24 5.08
CA ARG A 133 4.86 -6.58 6.24
C ARG A 133 4.69 -5.59 7.39
N ALA A 134 4.72 -4.29 7.09
CA ALA A 134 4.62 -3.25 8.10
C ALA A 134 3.98 -1.97 7.55
N MET A 135 3.49 -1.14 8.46
CA MET A 135 3.04 0.22 8.21
C MET A 135 3.83 1.19 9.08
N ALA A 136 4.33 2.28 8.51
CA ALA A 136 5.03 3.31 9.27
C ALA A 136 4.13 3.93 10.34
N GLY A 137 4.68 4.17 11.52
CA GLY A 137 3.99 4.82 12.62
C GLY A 137 2.90 3.96 13.29
N GLU A 138 2.90 2.67 13.09
CA GLU A 138 1.99 1.73 13.73
C GLU A 138 2.03 1.83 15.25
N SER A 139 3.23 1.98 15.83
CA SER A 139 3.45 2.18 17.27
C SER A 139 2.87 3.49 17.83
N LEU A 140 2.55 4.44 16.97
CA LEU A 140 2.00 5.75 17.32
C LEU A 140 0.47 5.81 17.18
N ASN A 141 -0.22 4.68 17.02
CA ASN A 141 -1.65 4.62 16.72
C ASN A 141 -2.05 5.47 15.50
N LEU A 142 -1.15 5.63 14.53
CA LEU A 142 -1.47 6.32 13.30
C LEU A 142 -2.59 5.57 12.59
N ARG A 143 -3.53 6.34 12.09
CA ARG A 143 -4.66 5.79 11.35
C ARG A 143 -4.14 5.13 10.07
N ILE A 144 -4.85 4.15 9.56
CA ILE A 144 -4.53 3.43 8.32
C ILE A 144 -4.19 4.39 7.16
N TYR A 145 -4.90 5.51 7.07
CA TYR A 145 -4.62 6.57 6.08
C TYR A 145 -3.32 7.35 6.33
N GLY A 146 -2.60 7.07 7.42
CA GLY A 146 -1.31 7.66 7.71
C GLY A 146 -1.33 9.01 8.40
N MET A 147 -0.19 9.70 8.37
CA MET A 147 0.05 10.99 9.01
C MET A 147 -0.64 12.12 8.26
N LYS A 148 -1.23 13.08 8.98
CA LYS A 148 -1.84 14.27 8.42
C LYS A 148 -0.77 15.26 7.94
N LEU A 149 -0.91 15.76 6.71
CA LEU A 149 -0.01 16.76 6.09
C LEU A 149 -0.56 18.20 6.16
N ASP A 150 -1.67 18.44 6.86
CA ASP A 150 -2.42 19.69 6.83
C ASP A 150 -3.06 19.99 5.45
N ARG A 151 -3.56 21.19 5.29
CA ARG A 151 -4.06 21.69 4.01
C ARG A 151 -2.90 22.09 3.12
N MET A 152 -2.90 21.64 1.88
CA MET A 152 -1.92 22.00 0.86
C MET A 152 -2.64 22.55 -0.36
N GLY A 153 -2.15 23.67 -0.90
CA GLY A 153 -2.61 24.25 -2.17
C GLY A 153 -1.73 23.83 -3.35
N PRO A 154 -2.14 24.15 -4.59
CA PRO A 154 -1.35 23.83 -5.78
C PRO A 154 0.09 24.35 -5.71
N GLY A 155 1.06 23.48 -5.92
CA GLY A 155 2.49 23.78 -5.84
C GLY A 155 3.11 23.62 -4.46
N ASP A 156 2.31 23.49 -3.40
CA ASP A 156 2.84 23.25 -2.05
C ASP A 156 3.54 21.89 -1.97
N LYS A 157 4.65 21.86 -1.21
CA LYS A 157 5.46 20.69 -0.99
C LYS A 157 5.56 20.36 0.49
N LYS A 158 5.60 19.09 0.81
CA LYS A 158 5.90 18.55 2.15
C LYS A 158 6.83 17.38 2.04
N SER A 159 7.91 17.39 2.81
CA SER A 159 8.85 16.28 2.90
C SER A 159 8.78 15.63 4.27
N HIS A 160 8.94 14.32 4.31
CA HIS A 160 9.02 13.53 5.53
C HIS A 160 9.93 12.33 5.34
N CYS A 161 10.57 11.89 6.43
CA CYS A 161 11.34 10.66 6.48
C CYS A 161 10.65 9.69 7.45
N PHE A 162 10.29 8.52 6.95
CA PHE A 162 9.78 7.42 7.74
C PHE A 162 10.90 6.42 8.00
N VAL A 163 10.92 5.84 9.19
CA VAL A 163 11.87 4.80 9.57
C VAL A 163 11.05 3.59 10.01
N ILE A 164 11.27 2.47 9.35
CA ILE A 164 10.60 1.21 9.62
C ILE A 164 11.66 0.17 9.90
N LYS A 165 11.57 -0.48 11.05
CA LYS A 165 12.45 -1.58 11.41
C LYS A 165 12.14 -2.78 10.50
N LEU A 166 13.18 -3.38 9.95
CA LEU A 166 13.08 -4.69 9.29
C LEU A 166 13.11 -5.77 10.36
N GLU A 167 12.14 -6.66 10.33
CA GLU A 167 12.08 -7.77 11.28
C GLU A 167 12.95 -8.95 10.80
N ASP A 168 13.30 -9.83 11.73
CA ASP A 168 14.05 -11.03 11.41
C ASP A 168 13.28 -11.91 10.41
N GLY A 169 13.99 -12.44 9.42
CA GLY A 169 13.41 -13.26 8.36
C GLY A 169 12.93 -12.47 7.12
N TRP A 170 12.93 -11.14 7.15
CA TRP A 170 12.66 -10.37 5.93
C TRP A 170 13.90 -10.26 5.05
N ASP A 171 13.71 -10.35 3.74
CA ASP A 171 14.76 -10.12 2.76
C ASP A 171 14.75 -8.64 2.33
N PRO A 172 15.73 -7.83 2.78
CA PRO A 172 15.76 -6.40 2.44
C PRO A 172 15.83 -6.12 0.94
N GLU A 173 16.41 -7.02 0.13
CA GLU A 173 16.52 -6.85 -1.32
C GLU A 173 15.19 -7.09 -2.03
N LYS A 174 14.25 -7.78 -1.38
CA LYS A 174 12.88 -8.01 -1.84
C LYS A 174 11.87 -7.06 -1.25
N CYS A 175 12.30 -6.21 -0.31
CA CYS A 175 11.45 -5.20 0.29
C CYS A 175 11.27 -3.99 -0.64
N LYS A 176 10.12 -3.35 -0.54
CA LYS A 176 9.79 -2.09 -1.22
C LYS A 176 8.85 -1.25 -0.37
N ALA A 177 8.98 0.05 -0.47
CA ALA A 177 8.06 0.98 0.16
C ALA A 177 6.89 1.28 -0.79
N LEU A 178 5.66 1.10 -0.33
CA LEU A 178 4.46 1.65 -0.95
C LEU A 178 4.12 2.94 -0.22
N ILE A 179 4.15 4.05 -0.93
CA ILE A 179 3.76 5.36 -0.44
C ILE A 179 2.36 5.67 -0.95
N LEU A 180 1.43 5.91 -0.04
CA LEU A 180 0.04 6.24 -0.31
C LEU A 180 -0.22 7.68 0.12
N VAL A 181 -0.76 8.51 -0.76
CA VAL A 181 -1.29 9.83 -0.39
C VAL A 181 -2.80 9.78 -0.50
N ASN A 182 -3.45 10.04 0.63
CA ASN A 182 -4.89 10.04 0.76
C ASN A 182 -5.39 11.48 0.82
N ALA A 183 -6.49 11.78 0.13
CA ALA A 183 -7.15 13.08 0.13
C ALA A 183 -8.51 12.99 0.83
N ALA A 184 -8.87 14.04 1.56
CA ALA A 184 -10.20 14.14 2.16
C ALA A 184 -11.24 14.47 1.08
N ASP A 185 -12.38 13.81 1.13
CA ASP A 185 -13.57 14.22 0.39
C ASP A 185 -14.33 15.34 1.13
N GLN A 186 -15.48 15.75 0.60
CA GLN A 186 -16.32 16.79 1.18
C GLN A 186 -16.94 16.40 2.52
N GLU A 187 -17.04 15.11 2.81
CA GLU A 187 -17.57 14.56 4.06
C GLU A 187 -16.46 14.30 5.09
N GLY A 188 -15.18 14.53 4.72
CA GLY A 188 -14.01 14.27 5.55
C GLY A 188 -13.57 12.80 5.58
N LYS A 189 -14.11 11.97 4.70
CA LYS A 189 -13.57 10.63 4.45
C LYS A 189 -12.31 10.73 3.61
N TYR A 190 -11.44 9.74 3.72
CA TYR A 190 -10.20 9.68 2.95
C TYR A 190 -10.27 8.59 1.89
N ASP A 191 -9.75 8.93 0.71
CA ASP A 191 -9.58 8.03 -0.42
C ASP A 191 -8.15 8.17 -0.96
N VAL A 192 -7.62 7.12 -1.58
CA VAL A 192 -6.27 7.14 -2.17
C VAL A 192 -6.29 8.09 -3.38
N ALA A 193 -5.56 9.20 -3.26
CA ALA A 193 -5.42 10.18 -4.33
C ALA A 193 -4.29 9.83 -5.29
N ASN A 194 -3.23 9.20 -4.78
CA ASN A 194 -2.11 8.66 -5.57
C ASN A 194 -1.31 7.67 -4.73
N CYS A 195 -0.57 6.77 -5.39
CA CYS A 195 0.39 5.90 -4.75
C CYS A 195 1.58 5.61 -5.66
N VAL A 196 2.76 5.37 -5.06
CA VAL A 196 3.94 4.90 -5.78
C VAL A 196 4.63 3.78 -5.01
N VAL A 197 5.31 2.91 -5.72
CA VAL A 197 6.20 1.89 -5.13
C VAL A 197 7.64 2.29 -5.37
N CYS A 198 8.44 2.30 -4.31
CA CYS A 198 9.87 2.56 -4.35
C CYS A 198 10.61 1.33 -3.80
N PRO A 199 11.33 0.55 -4.63
CA PRO A 199 12.13 -0.58 -4.17
C PRO A 199 13.20 -0.15 -3.16
N ALA A 200 13.62 -1.06 -2.29
CA ALA A 200 14.66 -0.79 -1.32
C ALA A 200 15.98 -0.40 -2.00
N GLY A 201 16.61 0.69 -1.55
CA GLY A 201 17.84 1.24 -2.13
C GLY A 201 17.67 2.04 -3.41
N GLU A 202 16.44 2.30 -3.84
CA GLU A 202 16.12 3.02 -5.08
C GLU A 202 15.45 4.37 -4.82
N SER A 203 15.16 5.08 -5.91
CA SER A 203 14.41 6.33 -5.87
C SER A 203 13.41 6.43 -7.03
N VAL A 204 12.28 7.10 -6.78
CA VAL A 204 11.27 7.43 -7.77
C VAL A 204 11.06 8.96 -7.79
N THR A 205 10.93 9.51 -8.98
CA THR A 205 10.60 10.93 -9.17
C THR A 205 9.09 11.13 -9.14
N TYR A 206 8.65 12.38 -9.14
CA TYR A 206 7.22 12.69 -9.17
C TYR A 206 6.49 11.99 -10.30
N ASP A 207 5.51 11.21 -9.92
CA ASP A 207 4.53 10.63 -10.81
C ASP A 207 3.14 11.19 -10.48
N TYR A 208 2.43 11.63 -11.51
CA TYR A 208 1.07 12.15 -11.47
C TYR A 208 0.11 11.30 -12.31
N ASN A 209 0.56 10.12 -12.78
CA ASN A 209 -0.23 9.25 -13.67
C ASN A 209 -0.87 8.08 -12.92
#